data_312894bdb52adb2616309ec83105dd06
#
_entry.id   312894bdb52adb2616309ec83105dd06
#
_cell.length_a   1.000
_cell.length_b   1.000
_cell.length_c   1.000
_cell.angle_alpha   90.00
_cell.angle_beta   90.00
_cell.angle_gamma   90.00
#
_symmetry.space_group_name_H-M   'P 1'
#
loop_
_entity.id
_entity.type
_entity.pdbx_description
1 polymer ?
#
loop_
_entity_poly.entity_id
_entity_poly.type
_entity_poly.pdbx_seq_one_letter_code
_entity_poly.pdbx_strand_id
1 'polypeptide(L)'
;MIHDPEPPANDVAPALVDDPEDAATDHGRVGYGRIGRYSPLALGLLLALVVAGIWWTQRDDAPGAASLGEMAGEPAPDVTLTLLDGSPLRLSDLRGDVVVVNFWASWCEPCRAEMPELQAFWDAAQLAGEKTTIVGVGIRTDVDKNARDFVEAGGFTYPIGRDTNIDRPGIGPIEAAFGVPSAYPSSVVIRPDGIVDAFNLGPLTAERLRWLVDQARTSSGRYDSNSQAHAA
;
A
#
# COMPACT_ATOMS: atom_id res chain seq x y z
N MET A 1 -36.66 30.88 42.25
CA MET A 1 -36.68 32.37 42.46
C MET A 1 -35.28 32.79 42.82
N ILE A 2 -34.58 33.41 41.84
CA ILE A 2 -33.50 34.39 41.95
C ILE A 2 -33.10 34.60 40.48
N HIS A 3 -33.42 35.56 40.06
CA HIS A 3 -33.39 36.80 39.28
C HIS A 3 -32.01 37.03 38.67
N ASP A 4 -31.94 36.98 37.33
CA ASP A 4 -30.85 37.54 36.53
C ASP A 4 -31.04 39.05 36.38
N PRO A 5 -30.00 39.85 36.40
CA PRO A 5 -30.05 41.22 35.86
C PRO A 5 -29.35 41.34 34.51
N GLU A 6 -30.08 41.94 33.59
CA GLU A 6 -29.64 42.45 32.28
C GLU A 6 -28.55 43.54 32.41
N PRO A 7 -27.62 43.64 31.45
CA PRO A 7 -26.72 44.80 31.35
C PRO A 7 -27.32 45.91 30.49
N PRO A 8 -26.94 47.18 30.77
CA PRO A 8 -27.56 48.34 30.15
C PRO A 8 -27.00 48.68 28.74
N ALA A 9 -27.90 49.21 27.92
CA ALA A 9 -27.63 49.83 26.64
C ALA A 9 -26.85 51.15 26.82
N ASN A 10 -25.85 51.34 25.95
CA ASN A 10 -25.25 52.66 25.75
C ASN A 10 -25.43 53.07 24.29
N ASP A 11 -26.40 53.97 24.13
CA ASP A 11 -26.55 54.84 22.98
C ASP A 11 -25.39 55.84 22.92
N VAL A 12 -24.69 55.91 21.81
CA VAL A 12 -23.95 57.12 21.43
C VAL A 12 -24.20 57.36 19.94
N ALA A 13 -24.91 58.44 19.67
CA ALA A 13 -25.26 58.96 18.35
C ALA A 13 -24.09 59.71 17.67
N PRO A 14 -24.23 60.07 16.40
CA PRO A 14 -23.13 60.26 15.47
C PRO A 14 -22.59 61.69 15.45
N ALA A 15 -21.29 61.80 15.21
CA ALA A 15 -20.66 63.08 14.86
C ALA A 15 -20.39 63.15 13.36
N LEU A 16 -21.08 64.06 12.70
CA LEU A 16 -20.77 64.58 11.36
C LEU A 16 -19.50 65.41 11.43
N VAL A 17 -18.53 65.12 10.61
CA VAL A 17 -17.46 66.11 10.30
C VAL A 17 -17.06 65.97 8.80
N ASP A 18 -17.46 67.00 8.09
CA ASP A 18 -16.83 67.68 6.98
C ASP A 18 -15.93 66.93 5.95
N ASP A 19 -16.38 67.02 4.69
CA ASP A 19 -15.56 66.89 3.50
C ASP A 19 -14.53 68.05 3.43
N PRO A 20 -13.36 67.78 2.86
CA PRO A 20 -12.78 68.72 1.91
C PRO A 20 -12.50 68.04 0.58
N GLU A 21 -12.97 68.72 -0.44
CA GLU A 21 -12.69 68.55 -1.85
C GLU A 21 -11.17 68.69 -2.18
N ASP A 22 -10.83 68.09 -3.30
CA ASP A 22 -9.74 68.42 -4.18
C ASP A 22 -8.29 68.16 -3.75
N ALA A 23 -7.81 66.99 -4.08
CA ALA A 23 -6.43 66.85 -4.53
C ALA A 23 -6.37 65.88 -5.74
N ALA A 24 -6.32 66.45 -6.89
CA ALA A 24 -6.00 65.76 -8.13
C ALA A 24 -4.61 65.12 -8.00
N THR A 25 -4.56 63.79 -7.83
CA THR A 25 -3.32 63.04 -7.97
C THR A 25 -3.30 62.34 -9.31
N ASP A 26 -2.38 62.80 -10.10
CA ASP A 26 -1.83 62.22 -11.32
C ASP A 26 -1.63 60.72 -11.19
N HIS A 27 -2.54 59.96 -11.77
CA HIS A 27 -2.36 58.52 -11.93
C HIS A 27 -1.37 58.29 -13.06
N GLY A 28 -0.09 58.18 -12.67
CA GLY A 28 0.96 57.66 -13.52
C GLY A 28 0.49 56.38 -14.21
N ARG A 29 0.34 56.49 -15.54
CA ARG A 29 0.12 55.32 -16.41
C ARG A 29 1.28 54.34 -16.20
N VAL A 30 1.06 53.31 -15.40
CA VAL A 30 1.89 52.11 -15.41
C VAL A 30 1.74 51.50 -16.80
N GLY A 31 2.77 51.73 -17.61
CA GLY A 31 2.84 51.13 -18.94
C GLY A 31 2.88 49.61 -18.78
N TYR A 32 1.79 48.96 -19.09
CA TYR A 32 1.79 47.50 -19.33
C TYR A 32 2.70 47.26 -20.52
N GLY A 33 3.94 46.84 -20.21
CA GLY A 33 4.88 46.35 -21.20
C GLY A 33 4.17 45.32 -22.07
N ARG A 34 4.34 45.48 -23.38
CA ARG A 34 3.85 44.55 -24.40
C ARG A 34 4.23 43.15 -24.00
N ILE A 35 3.32 42.43 -23.32
CA ILE A 35 3.37 40.99 -23.21
C ILE A 35 3.22 40.50 -24.64
N GLY A 36 4.32 39.94 -25.17
CA GLY A 36 4.40 39.48 -26.55
C GLY A 36 3.19 38.63 -26.88
N ARG A 37 2.60 38.87 -28.06
CA ARG A 37 1.50 38.11 -28.62
C ARG A 37 1.97 36.65 -28.80
N TYR A 38 1.96 35.89 -27.72
CA TYR A 38 2.07 34.43 -27.87
C TYR A 38 0.84 34.00 -28.65
N SER A 39 1.07 33.46 -29.83
CA SER A 39 -0.01 32.88 -30.62
C SER A 39 -0.80 31.93 -29.72
N PRO A 40 -2.15 31.98 -29.70
CA PRO A 40 -2.96 31.06 -28.93
C PRO A 40 -2.63 29.58 -29.24
N LEU A 41 -2.07 29.33 -30.43
CA LEU A 41 -1.53 28.02 -30.84
C LEU A 41 -0.28 27.63 -30.03
N ALA A 42 0.61 28.58 -29.71
CA ALA A 42 1.80 28.30 -28.91
C ALA A 42 1.45 27.99 -27.46
N LEU A 43 0.46 28.71 -26.89
CA LEU A 43 -0.05 28.45 -25.55
C LEU A 43 -0.77 27.07 -25.47
N GLY A 44 -1.56 26.76 -26.51
CA GLY A 44 -2.23 25.46 -26.63
C GLY A 44 -1.24 24.31 -26.74
N LEU A 45 -0.17 24.47 -27.52
CA LEU A 45 0.89 23.46 -27.65
C LEU A 45 1.64 23.24 -26.33
N LEU A 46 1.95 24.30 -25.62
CA LEU A 46 2.62 24.22 -24.31
C LEU A 46 1.72 23.50 -23.29
N LEU A 47 0.43 23.82 -23.26
CA LEU A 47 -0.54 23.13 -22.39
C LEU A 47 -0.67 21.66 -22.76
N ALA A 48 -0.72 21.32 -24.04
CA ALA A 48 -0.78 19.95 -24.51
C ALA A 48 0.48 19.16 -24.14
N LEU A 49 1.67 19.78 -24.22
CA LEU A 49 2.93 19.15 -23.81
C LEU A 49 3.00 18.95 -22.29
N VAL A 50 2.50 19.90 -21.49
CA VAL A 50 2.41 19.77 -20.04
C VAL A 50 1.44 18.66 -19.66
N VAL A 51 0.26 18.63 -20.28
CA VAL A 51 -0.74 17.55 -20.04
C VAL A 51 -0.20 16.19 -20.50
N ALA A 52 0.47 16.13 -21.64
CA ALA A 52 1.11 14.89 -22.12
C ALA A 52 2.27 14.46 -21.20
N GLY A 53 3.05 15.42 -20.67
CA GLY A 53 4.10 15.17 -19.70
C GLY A 53 3.55 14.64 -18.38
N ILE A 54 2.49 15.27 -17.86
CA ILE A 54 1.78 14.79 -16.66
C ILE A 54 1.18 13.41 -16.91
N TRP A 55 0.58 13.18 -18.08
CA TRP A 55 0.01 11.89 -18.44
C TRP A 55 1.07 10.81 -18.61
N TRP A 56 2.26 11.17 -19.07
CA TRP A 56 3.38 10.23 -19.20
C TRP A 56 3.99 9.90 -17.82
N THR A 57 4.17 10.89 -16.93
CA THR A 57 4.66 10.65 -15.56
C THR A 57 3.64 9.88 -14.70
N GLN A 58 2.35 9.97 -15.00
CA GLN A 58 1.30 9.18 -14.32
C GLN A 58 1.12 7.77 -14.88
N ARG A 59 1.71 7.45 -16.05
CA ARG A 59 1.65 6.10 -16.63
C ARG A 59 2.59 5.10 -15.96
N ASP A 60 3.61 5.57 -15.27
CA ASP A 60 4.58 4.72 -14.57
C ASP A 60 4.21 4.48 -13.09
N ASP A 61 3.12 5.09 -12.60
CA ASP A 61 2.51 4.75 -11.33
C ASP A 61 1.70 3.44 -11.52
N ALA A 62 2.41 2.31 -11.60
CA ALA A 62 1.83 1.03 -11.24
C ALA A 62 1.14 1.22 -9.87
N PRO A 63 -0.14 0.84 -9.70
CA PRO A 63 -0.90 1.16 -8.49
C PRO A 63 -0.16 0.68 -7.23
N GLY A 64 0.34 1.65 -6.45
CA GLY A 64 1.11 1.44 -5.24
C GLY A 64 2.46 0.74 -5.51
N ALA A 65 3.52 1.52 -5.65
CA ALA A 65 4.87 0.95 -5.66
C ALA A 65 5.01 0.01 -4.45
N ALA A 66 5.22 -1.29 -4.68
CA ALA A 66 5.66 -2.17 -3.62
C ALA A 66 6.93 -1.54 -3.06
N SER A 67 6.91 -1.12 -1.80
CA SER A 67 8.14 -0.71 -1.16
C SER A 67 9.01 -1.96 -1.15
N LEU A 68 10.13 -1.90 -1.85
CA LEU A 68 11.15 -2.92 -1.73
C LEU A 68 11.62 -2.84 -0.27
N GLY A 69 11.23 -3.82 0.56
CA GLY A 69 11.75 -3.96 1.90
C GLY A 69 13.26 -4.15 1.85
N GLU A 70 13.93 -3.97 2.94
CA GLU A 70 15.38 -4.18 3.04
C GLU A 70 15.82 -5.59 2.59
N MET A 71 14.88 -6.55 2.53
CA MET A 71 15.14 -7.93 2.10
C MET A 71 14.93 -8.17 0.60
N ALA A 72 14.54 -7.18 -0.19
CA ALA A 72 14.34 -7.41 -1.62
C ALA A 72 15.68 -7.79 -2.31
N GLY A 73 15.67 -8.91 -3.02
CA GLY A 73 16.87 -9.49 -3.62
C GLY A 73 17.63 -10.47 -2.70
N GLU A 74 17.26 -10.57 -1.43
CA GLU A 74 17.87 -11.49 -0.47
C GLU A 74 17.09 -12.82 -0.38
N PRO A 75 17.74 -13.91 0.04
CA PRO A 75 17.04 -15.16 0.32
C PRO A 75 15.96 -14.98 1.39
N ALA A 76 14.77 -15.50 1.12
CA ALA A 76 13.70 -15.53 2.11
C ALA A 76 14.11 -16.36 3.32
N PRO A 77 13.78 -15.93 4.54
CA PRO A 77 14.01 -16.69 5.76
C PRO A 77 13.33 -18.06 5.67
N ASP A 78 14.06 -19.13 6.01
CA ASP A 78 13.49 -20.47 6.07
C ASP A 78 12.79 -20.68 7.40
N VAL A 79 11.54 -20.27 7.45
CA VAL A 79 10.68 -20.37 8.64
C VAL A 79 9.71 -21.54 8.51
N THR A 80 9.29 -22.05 9.67
CA THR A 80 8.21 -23.05 9.75
C THR A 80 7.01 -22.43 10.45
N LEU A 81 5.88 -22.42 9.75
CA LEU A 81 4.59 -21.96 10.25
C LEU A 81 3.78 -23.16 10.73
N THR A 82 3.18 -23.07 11.90
CA THR A 82 2.16 -24.04 12.33
C THR A 82 0.81 -23.59 11.78
N LEU A 83 0.26 -24.39 10.88
CA LEU A 83 -1.06 -24.13 10.29
C LEU A 83 -2.19 -24.29 11.32
N LEU A 84 -3.37 -23.77 11.01
CA LEU A 84 -4.53 -23.83 11.92
C LEU A 84 -5.02 -25.26 12.17
N ASP A 85 -4.72 -26.19 11.27
CA ASP A 85 -4.99 -27.63 11.45
C ASP A 85 -3.93 -28.35 12.29
N GLY A 86 -2.88 -27.64 12.71
CA GLY A 86 -1.77 -28.15 13.50
C GLY A 86 -0.60 -28.71 12.68
N SER A 87 -0.72 -28.79 11.35
CA SER A 87 0.37 -29.27 10.50
C SER A 87 1.47 -28.20 10.34
N PRO A 88 2.75 -28.61 10.19
CA PRO A 88 3.82 -27.69 9.89
C PRO A 88 3.88 -27.38 8.39
N LEU A 89 4.10 -26.13 8.04
CA LEU A 89 4.45 -25.68 6.69
C LEU A 89 5.83 -25.03 6.75
N ARG A 90 6.80 -25.60 6.09
CA ARG A 90 8.12 -25.02 5.97
C ARG A 90 8.22 -24.21 4.68
N LEU A 91 8.68 -22.98 4.76
CA LEU A 91 8.67 -22.09 3.60
C LEU A 91 9.56 -22.58 2.46
N SER A 92 10.69 -23.22 2.77
CA SER A 92 11.58 -23.80 1.74
C SER A 92 10.95 -24.97 0.97
N ASP A 93 9.90 -25.61 1.50
CA ASP A 93 9.21 -26.69 0.82
C ASP A 93 8.33 -26.19 -0.34
N LEU A 94 8.09 -24.85 -0.39
CA LEU A 94 7.33 -24.19 -1.44
C LEU A 94 8.23 -23.69 -2.60
N ARG A 95 9.49 -24.09 -2.64
CA ARG A 95 10.38 -23.77 -3.77
C ARG A 95 9.80 -24.26 -5.09
N GLY A 96 9.92 -23.45 -6.12
CA GLY A 96 9.29 -23.71 -7.42
C GLY A 96 7.95 -23.00 -7.61
N ASP A 97 7.33 -22.54 -6.54
CA ASP A 97 6.15 -21.68 -6.59
C ASP A 97 6.54 -20.20 -6.35
N VAL A 98 5.77 -19.27 -6.90
CA VAL A 98 5.72 -17.91 -6.36
C VAL A 98 4.95 -17.97 -5.05
N VAL A 99 5.54 -17.51 -3.96
CA VAL A 99 4.90 -17.52 -2.64
C VAL A 99 4.54 -16.11 -2.21
N VAL A 100 3.29 -15.91 -1.81
CA VAL A 100 2.80 -14.66 -1.20
C VAL A 100 2.56 -14.91 0.27
N VAL A 101 3.43 -14.38 1.13
CA VAL A 101 3.27 -14.46 2.59
C VAL A 101 2.52 -13.21 3.05
N ASN A 102 1.30 -13.39 3.51
CA ASN A 102 0.41 -12.30 3.95
C ASN A 102 0.30 -12.28 5.48
N PHE A 103 0.66 -11.17 6.10
CA PHE A 103 0.59 -10.94 7.55
C PHE A 103 -0.71 -10.21 7.89
N TRP A 104 -1.54 -10.81 8.75
CA TRP A 104 -2.89 -10.37 9.00
C TRP A 104 -3.33 -10.56 10.46
N ALA A 105 -4.44 -9.91 10.84
CA ALA A 105 -5.12 -10.13 12.11
C ALA A 105 -6.64 -10.06 11.97
N SER A 106 -7.37 -10.77 12.83
CA SER A 106 -8.85 -10.78 12.83
C SER A 106 -9.47 -9.43 13.19
N TRP A 107 -8.78 -8.60 13.94
CA TRP A 107 -9.20 -7.24 14.32
C TRP A 107 -8.84 -6.18 13.28
N CYS A 108 -8.01 -6.52 12.28
CA CYS A 108 -7.56 -5.60 11.23
C CYS A 108 -8.60 -5.51 10.12
N GLU A 109 -9.35 -4.43 10.05
CA GLU A 109 -10.42 -4.27 9.06
C GLU A 109 -9.93 -4.33 7.60
N PRO A 110 -8.81 -3.68 7.20
CA PRO A 110 -8.29 -3.83 5.84
C PRO A 110 -7.85 -5.27 5.53
N CYS A 111 -7.33 -6.03 6.53
CA CYS A 111 -6.97 -7.43 6.35
C CYS A 111 -8.21 -8.29 6.06
N ARG A 112 -9.30 -8.04 6.80
CA ARG A 112 -10.58 -8.72 6.61
C ARG A 112 -11.17 -8.47 5.22
N ALA A 113 -10.97 -7.27 4.70
CA ALA A 113 -11.45 -6.88 3.36
C ALA A 113 -10.63 -7.54 2.23
N GLU A 114 -9.31 -7.74 2.40
CA GLU A 114 -8.48 -8.33 1.35
C GLU A 114 -8.52 -9.86 1.30
N MET A 115 -8.73 -10.55 2.43
CA MET A 115 -8.64 -12.02 2.49
C MET A 115 -9.59 -12.75 1.53
N PRO A 116 -10.83 -12.27 1.27
CA PRO A 116 -11.66 -12.83 0.21
C PRO A 116 -11.05 -12.71 -1.20
N GLU A 117 -10.33 -11.62 -1.49
CA GLU A 117 -9.61 -11.43 -2.76
C GLU A 117 -8.43 -12.41 -2.88
N LEU A 118 -7.69 -12.62 -1.77
CA LEU A 118 -6.64 -13.63 -1.71
C LEU A 118 -7.21 -15.03 -1.94
N GLN A 119 -8.36 -15.37 -1.34
CA GLN A 119 -9.04 -16.65 -1.56
C GLN A 119 -9.45 -16.83 -3.02
N ALA A 120 -10.11 -15.83 -3.61
CA ALA A 120 -10.52 -15.91 -5.01
C ALA A 120 -9.33 -16.08 -5.96
N PHE A 121 -8.23 -15.39 -5.67
CA PHE A 121 -6.98 -15.57 -6.42
C PHE A 121 -6.40 -16.96 -6.25
N TRP A 122 -6.36 -17.49 -5.01
CA TRP A 122 -5.90 -18.83 -4.71
C TRP A 122 -6.69 -19.89 -5.48
N ASP A 123 -8.02 -19.81 -5.43
CA ASP A 123 -8.90 -20.76 -6.13
C ASP A 123 -8.66 -20.73 -7.64
N ALA A 124 -8.54 -19.53 -8.22
CA ALA A 124 -8.24 -19.38 -9.65
C ALA A 124 -6.87 -19.95 -10.03
N ALA A 125 -5.85 -19.71 -9.21
CA ALA A 125 -4.50 -20.22 -9.44
C ALA A 125 -4.46 -21.76 -9.35
N GLN A 126 -5.13 -22.36 -8.36
CA GLN A 126 -5.23 -23.81 -8.20
C GLN A 126 -5.96 -24.44 -9.40
N LEU A 127 -7.08 -23.85 -9.81
CA LEU A 127 -7.86 -24.33 -10.96
C LEU A 127 -7.05 -24.25 -12.27
N ALA A 128 -6.23 -23.24 -12.43
CA ALA A 128 -5.35 -23.07 -13.60
C ALA A 128 -4.06 -23.91 -13.51
N GLY A 129 -3.77 -24.58 -12.41
CA GLY A 129 -2.53 -25.32 -12.18
C GLY A 129 -1.31 -24.38 -12.10
N GLU A 130 -1.50 -23.13 -11.69
CA GLU A 130 -0.42 -22.17 -11.56
C GLU A 130 0.47 -22.52 -10.36
N LYS A 131 1.77 -22.35 -10.54
CA LYS A 131 2.79 -22.50 -9.52
C LYS A 131 2.83 -21.25 -8.64
N THR A 132 1.80 -21.10 -7.80
CA THR A 132 1.63 -19.97 -6.88
C THR A 132 0.98 -20.46 -5.60
N THR A 133 1.55 -20.08 -4.46
CA THR A 133 1.02 -20.41 -3.13
C THR A 133 0.84 -19.14 -2.31
N ILE A 134 -0.34 -18.97 -1.68
CA ILE A 134 -0.60 -17.94 -0.68
C ILE A 134 -0.43 -18.59 0.70
N VAL A 135 0.26 -17.90 1.60
CA VAL A 135 0.46 -18.30 2.99
C VAL A 135 -0.02 -17.18 3.91
N GLY A 136 -1.07 -17.40 4.65
CA GLY A 136 -1.58 -16.46 5.64
C GLY A 136 -0.87 -16.64 6.98
N VAL A 137 -0.21 -15.62 7.47
CA VAL A 137 0.46 -15.58 8.78
C VAL A 137 -0.34 -14.70 9.72
N GLY A 138 -1.17 -15.31 10.56
CA GLY A 138 -1.87 -14.60 11.62
C GLY A 138 -0.89 -14.12 12.68
N ILE A 139 -0.79 -12.79 12.84
CA ILE A 139 0.18 -12.18 13.72
C ILE A 139 -0.03 -12.56 15.19
N ARG A 140 1.04 -12.50 15.94
CA ARG A 140 1.07 -12.94 17.34
C ARG A 140 0.14 -12.15 18.26
N THR A 141 -0.05 -10.86 18.01
CA THR A 141 -0.88 -9.99 18.86
C THR A 141 -2.38 -10.23 18.70
N ASP A 142 -2.80 -11.03 17.71
CA ASP A 142 -4.19 -11.44 17.56
C ASP A 142 -4.56 -12.53 18.54
N VAL A 143 -5.84 -12.56 18.97
CA VAL A 143 -6.36 -13.60 19.85
C VAL A 143 -6.61 -14.86 19.02
N ASP A 144 -6.02 -15.98 19.42
CA ASP A 144 -6.06 -17.24 18.67
C ASP A 144 -7.49 -17.67 18.31
N LYS A 145 -8.41 -17.62 19.29
CA LYS A 145 -9.81 -17.94 19.04
C LYS A 145 -10.44 -17.05 17.98
N ASN A 146 -10.22 -15.73 18.04
CA ASN A 146 -10.80 -14.79 17.09
C ASN A 146 -10.24 -15.01 15.68
N ALA A 147 -8.94 -15.29 15.57
CA ALA A 147 -8.30 -15.61 14.30
C ALA A 147 -8.91 -16.87 13.66
N ARG A 148 -9.09 -17.95 14.45
CA ARG A 148 -9.72 -19.21 13.99
C ARG A 148 -11.16 -19.01 13.58
N ASP A 149 -11.96 -18.37 14.43
CA ASP A 149 -13.37 -18.09 14.13
C ASP A 149 -13.53 -17.28 12.84
N PHE A 150 -12.64 -16.31 12.62
CA PHE A 150 -12.66 -15.49 11.40
C PHE A 150 -12.31 -16.30 10.15
N VAL A 151 -11.28 -17.14 10.20
CA VAL A 151 -10.88 -17.99 9.07
C VAL A 151 -11.97 -19.01 8.74
N GLU A 152 -12.56 -19.64 9.75
CA GLU A 152 -13.64 -20.61 9.58
C GLU A 152 -14.90 -19.93 8.99
N ALA A 153 -15.31 -18.79 9.54
CA ALA A 153 -16.47 -18.06 9.03
C ALA A 153 -16.28 -17.54 7.59
N GLY A 154 -15.04 -17.19 7.22
CA GLY A 154 -14.68 -16.75 5.86
C GLY A 154 -14.54 -17.89 4.86
N GLY A 155 -14.43 -19.13 5.30
CA GLY A 155 -14.24 -20.31 4.45
C GLY A 155 -12.91 -20.29 3.69
N PHE A 156 -11.87 -19.67 4.25
CA PHE A 156 -10.56 -19.58 3.61
C PHE A 156 -9.84 -20.93 3.63
N THR A 157 -9.33 -21.37 2.45
CA THR A 157 -8.74 -22.70 2.22
C THR A 157 -7.27 -22.68 1.85
N TYR A 158 -6.70 -21.49 1.54
CA TYR A 158 -5.25 -21.40 1.37
C TYR A 158 -4.53 -21.63 2.72
N PRO A 159 -3.27 -22.06 2.72
CA PRO A 159 -2.51 -22.31 3.94
C PRO A 159 -2.52 -21.09 4.89
N ILE A 160 -3.10 -21.25 6.06
CA ILE A 160 -3.14 -20.20 7.10
C ILE A 160 -2.64 -20.79 8.41
N GLY A 161 -1.72 -20.09 9.03
CA GLY A 161 -1.19 -20.45 10.34
C GLY A 161 -1.01 -19.25 11.24
N ARG A 162 -0.37 -19.48 12.40
CA ARG A 162 -0.17 -18.46 13.43
C ARG A 162 1.31 -18.26 13.69
N ASP A 163 1.72 -16.99 13.78
CA ASP A 163 3.06 -16.63 14.25
C ASP A 163 3.08 -16.66 15.79
N THR A 164 3.08 -17.87 16.32
CA THR A 164 3.01 -18.11 17.77
C THR A 164 4.35 -18.55 18.31
N ASN A 165 5.12 -17.60 18.83
CA ASN A 165 6.14 -17.92 19.82
C ASN A 165 5.75 -17.23 21.12
N ILE A 166 5.40 -18.02 22.12
CA ILE A 166 4.89 -17.57 23.42
C ILE A 166 5.97 -16.95 24.32
N ASP A 167 7.24 -17.04 23.96
CA ASP A 167 8.35 -16.70 24.87
C ASP A 167 8.74 -15.21 24.87
N ARG A 168 8.21 -14.38 23.97
CA ARG A 168 8.52 -12.95 23.91
C ARG A 168 7.29 -12.10 23.69
N PRO A 169 7.08 -11.02 24.47
CA PRO A 169 6.06 -10.01 24.14
C PRO A 169 6.48 -9.23 22.88
N GLY A 170 5.52 -8.89 22.02
CA GLY A 170 5.75 -8.07 20.84
C GLY A 170 5.59 -8.83 19.51
N ILE A 171 6.45 -8.55 18.56
CA ILE A 171 6.45 -9.11 17.20
C ILE A 171 6.74 -10.62 17.23
N GLY A 172 6.04 -11.38 16.41
CA GLY A 172 6.26 -12.82 16.25
C GLY A 172 7.59 -13.16 15.58
N PRO A 173 8.11 -14.38 15.73
CA PRO A 173 9.39 -14.77 15.13
C PRO A 173 9.38 -14.73 13.60
N ILE A 174 8.27 -15.04 12.95
CA ILE A 174 8.14 -15.00 11.49
C ILE A 174 8.08 -13.54 11.01
N GLU A 175 7.27 -12.71 11.67
CA GLU A 175 7.25 -11.26 11.41
C GLU A 175 8.65 -10.64 11.55
N ALA A 176 9.36 -11.00 12.63
CA ALA A 176 10.71 -10.50 12.90
C ALA A 176 11.72 -10.99 11.85
N ALA A 177 11.62 -12.24 11.41
CA ALA A 177 12.51 -12.82 10.39
C ALA A 177 12.36 -12.11 9.04
N PHE A 178 11.14 -11.67 8.69
CA PHE A 178 10.86 -10.91 7.47
C PHE A 178 10.99 -9.39 7.63
N GLY A 179 11.34 -8.90 8.82
CA GLY A 179 11.42 -7.46 9.06
C GLY A 179 10.11 -6.73 8.83
N VAL A 180 8.98 -7.40 9.04
CA VAL A 180 7.65 -6.81 8.81
C VAL A 180 7.42 -5.69 9.81
N PRO A 181 7.08 -4.46 9.37
CA PRO A 181 6.70 -3.39 10.28
C PRO A 181 5.38 -3.77 10.98
N SER A 182 5.16 -3.27 12.20
CA SER A 182 3.91 -3.49 12.94
C SER A 182 2.72 -2.74 12.30
N ALA A 183 2.52 -2.93 11.00
CA ALA A 183 1.46 -2.32 10.19
C ALA A 183 0.86 -3.40 9.26
N TYR A 184 -0.46 -3.55 9.30
CA TYR A 184 -1.16 -4.63 8.63
C TYR A 184 -2.33 -4.11 7.79
N PRO A 185 -2.65 -4.82 6.67
CA PRO A 185 -1.97 -6.01 6.17
C PRO A 185 -0.59 -5.69 5.58
N SER A 186 0.30 -6.65 5.61
CA SER A 186 1.59 -6.60 4.92
C SER A 186 1.82 -7.90 4.17
N SER A 187 2.42 -7.83 2.99
CA SER A 187 2.69 -9.03 2.20
C SER A 187 4.11 -9.04 1.65
N VAL A 188 4.72 -10.21 1.68
CA VAL A 188 6.03 -10.48 1.07
C VAL A 188 5.83 -11.42 -0.10
N VAL A 189 6.37 -11.07 -1.25
CA VAL A 189 6.33 -11.91 -2.45
C VAL A 189 7.69 -12.53 -2.68
N ILE A 190 7.73 -13.84 -2.82
CA ILE A 190 8.93 -14.65 -2.94
C ILE A 190 8.90 -15.36 -4.29
N ARG A 191 10.00 -15.27 -5.02
CA ARG A 191 10.18 -15.93 -6.31
C ARG A 191 10.31 -17.46 -6.16
N PRO A 192 10.12 -18.22 -7.25
CA PRO A 192 10.32 -19.69 -7.26
C PRO A 192 11.71 -20.13 -6.78
N ASP A 193 12.75 -19.32 -7.02
CA ASP A 193 14.12 -19.57 -6.52
C ASP A 193 14.27 -19.26 -5.01
N GLY A 194 13.24 -18.72 -4.39
CA GLY A 194 13.13 -18.38 -2.95
C GLY A 194 13.79 -17.09 -2.56
N ILE A 195 14.01 -16.21 -3.50
CA ILE A 195 14.47 -14.85 -3.22
C ILE A 195 13.26 -13.95 -3.01
N VAL A 196 13.33 -13.02 -2.06
CA VAL A 196 12.29 -12.01 -1.86
C VAL A 196 12.27 -11.08 -3.06
N ASP A 197 11.13 -10.98 -3.74
CA ASP A 197 10.95 -10.10 -4.90
C ASP A 197 10.41 -8.74 -4.51
N ALA A 198 9.38 -8.72 -3.65
CA ALA A 198 8.71 -7.49 -3.26
C ALA A 198 8.13 -7.56 -1.84
N PHE A 199 7.96 -6.39 -1.26
CA PHE A 199 7.19 -6.16 -0.04
C PHE A 199 6.04 -5.21 -0.36
N ASN A 200 4.83 -5.52 0.11
CA ASN A 200 3.65 -4.67 -0.03
C ASN A 200 3.10 -4.32 1.34
N LEU A 201 2.98 -3.03 1.63
CA LEU A 201 2.31 -2.52 2.82
C LEU A 201 0.92 -2.03 2.44
N GLY A 202 -0.08 -2.48 3.18
CA GLY A 202 -1.49 -2.21 2.90
C GLY A 202 -2.17 -3.32 2.10
N PRO A 203 -3.49 -3.20 1.89
CA PRO A 203 -4.30 -4.25 1.28
C PRO A 203 -3.92 -4.49 -0.18
N LEU A 204 -3.91 -5.77 -0.57
CA LEU A 204 -3.74 -6.20 -1.94
C LEU A 204 -5.11 -6.30 -2.64
N THR A 205 -5.25 -5.61 -3.77
CA THR A 205 -6.33 -5.88 -4.72
C THR A 205 -5.96 -7.08 -5.60
N ALA A 206 -6.96 -7.75 -6.19
CA ALA A 206 -6.74 -8.86 -7.12
C ALA A 206 -5.79 -8.48 -8.27
N GLU A 207 -5.93 -7.25 -8.83
CA GLU A 207 -5.05 -6.73 -9.88
C GLU A 207 -3.61 -6.58 -9.39
N ARG A 208 -3.41 -5.97 -8.21
CA ARG A 208 -2.08 -5.79 -7.63
C ARG A 208 -1.42 -7.12 -7.31
N LEU A 209 -2.17 -8.05 -6.74
CA LEU A 209 -1.69 -9.39 -6.44
C LEU A 209 -1.25 -10.11 -7.72
N ARG A 210 -2.07 -10.07 -8.78
CA ARG A 210 -1.71 -10.65 -10.08
C ARG A 210 -0.43 -10.05 -10.63
N TRP A 211 -0.32 -8.73 -10.63
CA TRP A 211 0.87 -8.04 -11.10
C TRP A 211 2.14 -8.46 -10.33
N LEU A 212 2.08 -8.53 -8.99
CA LEU A 212 3.20 -8.94 -8.15
C LEU A 212 3.64 -10.38 -8.45
N VAL A 213 2.68 -11.30 -8.56
CA VAL A 213 2.95 -12.71 -8.87
C VAL A 213 3.59 -12.86 -10.25
N ASP A 214 3.09 -12.13 -11.25
CA ASP A 214 3.64 -12.18 -12.61
C ASP A 214 5.06 -11.59 -12.69
N GLN A 215 5.33 -10.52 -11.93
CA GLN A 215 6.68 -9.96 -11.79
C GLN A 215 7.65 -10.97 -11.17
N ALA A 216 7.29 -11.56 -10.02
CA ALA A 216 8.13 -12.53 -9.33
C ALA A 216 8.45 -13.76 -10.20
N ARG A 217 7.48 -14.20 -11.01
CA ARG A 217 7.65 -15.31 -11.95
C ARG A 217 8.65 -14.96 -13.07
N THR A 218 8.56 -13.74 -13.63
CA THR A 218 9.45 -13.29 -14.72
C THR A 218 10.85 -12.91 -14.23
N SER A 219 10.98 -12.42 -13.00
CA SER A 219 12.27 -12.09 -12.38
C SER A 219 13.15 -13.32 -12.18
N SER A 220 12.58 -14.46 -11.80
CA SER A 220 13.29 -15.73 -11.69
C SER A 220 13.90 -16.19 -13.02
N GLY A 221 13.13 -16.10 -14.10
CA GLY A 221 13.61 -16.51 -15.42
C GLY A 221 14.80 -15.69 -15.95
N ARG A 222 14.92 -14.43 -15.56
CA ARG A 222 16.06 -13.57 -15.90
C ARG A 222 17.32 -13.92 -15.12
N TYR A 223 17.20 -14.31 -13.88
CA TYR A 223 18.34 -14.72 -13.04
C TYR A 223 18.95 -16.03 -13.55
N ASP A 224 18.14 -17.03 -13.85
CA ASP A 224 18.59 -18.34 -14.35
C ASP A 224 19.32 -18.20 -15.70
N SER A 225 18.80 -17.39 -16.62
CA SER A 225 19.42 -17.18 -17.93
C SER A 225 20.78 -16.47 -17.83
N ASN A 226 20.93 -15.53 -16.89
CA ASN A 226 22.19 -14.81 -16.68
C ASN A 226 23.23 -15.67 -15.93
N SER A 227 22.79 -16.53 -15.03
CA SER A 227 23.63 -17.47 -14.29
C SER A 227 24.24 -18.54 -15.22
N GLN A 228 23.47 -19.03 -16.21
CA GLN A 228 23.94 -19.98 -17.20
C GLN A 228 24.92 -19.34 -18.22
N ALA A 229 24.74 -18.05 -18.53
CA ALA A 229 25.62 -17.33 -19.45
C ALA A 229 27.03 -17.07 -18.88
N HIS A 230 27.19 -17.07 -17.57
CA HIS A 230 28.48 -16.89 -16.91
C HIS A 230 29.18 -18.20 -16.52
N ALA A 231 28.51 -19.35 -16.69
CA ALA A 231 29.04 -20.67 -16.40
C ALA A 231 29.56 -21.41 -17.67
N ALA A 232 29.41 -20.82 -18.86
CA ALA A 232 29.86 -21.30 -20.14
C ALA A 232 31.05 -20.48 -20.66
#